data_7d5bf8a4a6a14ee6d83a9fea8932d1ac
#
_entry.id   7d5bf8a4a6a14ee6d83a9fea8932d1ac
#
_cell.length_a   1.000
_cell.length_b   1.000
_cell.length_c   1.000
_cell.angle_alpha   90.00
_cell.angle_beta   90.00
_cell.angle_gamma   90.00
#
_symmetry.space_group_name_H-M   'P 1'
#
loop_
_entity.id
_entity.type
_entity.pdbx_description
1 polymer ?
#
loop_
_entity_poly.entity_id
_entity_poly.type
_entity_poly.pdbx_seq_one_letter_code
_entity_poly.pdbx_strand_id
1 'polypeptide(L)'
;MQEHKAGGAHASIDDERNQHIKIYVNGDLVPKHEAKVSVYDSGFMLGDGVWEGLRLHNGKFAFIDDHLDRLFAGAKALDMDIGKTRQELTDALYATVEANGMTDGVHARLMVTRGPKKTPYQDPRLS
;
A
#
# COMPACT_ATOMS: atom_id res chain seq x y z
N MET A 1 0.16 29.78 2.49
CA MET A 1 0.54 29.68 3.53
C MET A 1 1.27 28.64 3.85
N GLN A 2 1.95 28.47 4.37
CA GLN A 2 2.59 27.46 4.69
C GLN A 2 2.24 26.91 5.83
N GLU A 3 1.97 25.96 5.97
CA GLU A 3 1.81 25.46 7.07
C GLU A 3 2.94 25.26 7.74
N HIS A 4 2.97 25.37 8.88
CA HIS A 4 4.11 25.11 9.53
C HIS A 4 4.25 23.72 9.83
N LYS A 5 5.39 23.25 10.03
CA LYS A 5 5.64 21.94 10.40
C LYS A 5 5.73 21.81 11.84
N ALA A 6 5.03 20.90 12.40
CA ALA A 6 5.22 20.55 13.76
C ALA A 6 6.58 20.01 13.95
N GLY A 7 7.18 20.20 15.01
CA GLY A 7 8.52 19.73 15.26
C GLY A 7 8.64 18.29 15.63
N GLY A 8 7.68 17.47 15.36
CA GLY A 8 7.73 16.08 15.75
C GLY A 8 8.42 15.20 14.75
N ALA A 9 8.41 13.90 15.04
CA ALA A 9 9.06 12.92 14.20
C ALA A 9 8.43 12.82 12.81
N HIS A 10 7.21 13.33 12.67
CA HIS A 10 6.54 13.26 11.40
C HIS A 10 6.61 14.57 10.61
N ALA A 11 7.35 15.54 11.11
CA ALA A 11 7.58 16.72 10.31
C ALA A 11 8.35 16.30 9.06
N SER A 12 7.91 16.72 7.91
CA SER A 12 8.52 16.28 6.68
C SER A 12 8.67 17.43 5.72
N ILE A 13 9.55 17.25 4.78
CA ILE A 13 9.73 18.18 3.69
C ILE A 13 8.87 17.65 2.55
N ASP A 14 8.11 18.53 1.92
CA ASP A 14 7.31 18.14 0.78
C ASP A 14 8.22 17.77 -0.38
N ASP A 15 8.02 16.61 -0.94
CA ASP A 15 8.75 16.15 -2.10
C ASP A 15 7.90 16.47 -3.34
N GLU A 16 8.44 17.27 -4.23
CA GLU A 16 7.72 17.66 -5.44
C GLU A 16 7.29 16.47 -6.29
N ARG A 17 8.03 15.37 -6.20
CA ARG A 17 7.66 14.16 -6.94
C ARG A 17 6.28 13.65 -6.53
N ASN A 18 5.80 14.01 -5.34
CA ASN A 18 4.52 13.53 -4.84
C ASN A 18 3.32 14.37 -5.27
N GLN A 19 3.54 15.47 -5.98
CA GLN A 19 2.43 16.33 -6.37
C GLN A 19 1.50 15.69 -7.38
N HIS A 20 2.04 14.90 -8.28
CA HIS A 20 1.28 14.28 -9.36
C HIS A 20 1.46 12.78 -9.40
N ILE A 21 1.62 12.15 -8.24
CA ILE A 21 1.83 10.71 -8.21
C ILE A 21 0.55 9.96 -8.57
N LYS A 22 0.78 8.79 -9.12
CA LYS A 22 -0.26 7.79 -9.32
C LYS A 22 -0.14 6.75 -8.23
N ILE A 23 -1.28 6.28 -7.77
CA ILE A 23 -1.36 5.30 -6.70
C ILE A 23 -2.06 4.06 -7.24
N TYR A 24 -1.53 2.89 -6.91
CA TYR A 24 -2.12 1.62 -7.32
C TYR A 24 -3.23 1.28 -6.35
N VAL A 25 -4.45 1.14 -6.85
CA VAL A 25 -5.62 0.79 -6.05
C VAL A 25 -6.37 -0.33 -6.76
N ASN A 26 -6.33 -1.52 -6.20
CA ASN A 26 -7.07 -2.68 -6.71
C ASN A 26 -6.86 -2.96 -8.20
N GLY A 27 -5.62 -2.87 -8.64
CA GLY A 27 -5.27 -3.18 -10.03
C GLY A 27 -5.16 -1.98 -10.95
N ASP A 28 -5.59 -0.80 -10.49
CA ASP A 28 -5.58 0.40 -11.34
C ASP A 28 -4.61 1.44 -10.79
N LEU A 29 -3.87 2.06 -11.70
CA LEU A 29 -3.03 3.19 -11.35
C LEU A 29 -3.86 4.45 -11.54
N VAL A 30 -4.19 5.11 -10.46
CA VAL A 30 -5.09 6.28 -10.48
C VAL A 30 -4.38 7.51 -9.94
N PRO A 31 -4.79 8.71 -10.36
CA PRO A 31 -4.24 9.94 -9.81
C PRO A 31 -4.46 10.01 -8.30
N LYS A 32 -3.55 10.67 -7.61
CA LYS A 32 -3.57 10.78 -6.17
C LYS A 32 -4.93 11.18 -5.60
N HIS A 33 -5.58 12.16 -6.21
CA HIS A 33 -6.86 12.66 -5.68
C HIS A 33 -8.03 11.70 -5.93
N GLU A 34 -7.83 10.68 -6.75
CA GLU A 34 -8.85 9.66 -7.01
C GLU A 34 -8.54 8.35 -6.27
N ALA A 35 -7.43 8.27 -5.56
CA ALA A 35 -7.05 7.06 -4.84
C ALA A 35 -7.80 6.99 -3.52
N LYS A 36 -8.87 6.24 -3.52
CA LYS A 36 -9.80 6.15 -2.39
C LYS A 36 -10.16 4.71 -2.12
N VAL A 37 -10.49 4.40 -0.88
CA VAL A 37 -11.05 3.12 -0.49
C VAL A 37 -12.38 3.37 0.19
N SER A 38 -13.24 2.35 0.16
CA SER A 38 -14.55 2.45 0.79
C SER A 38 -14.44 2.60 2.30
N VAL A 39 -15.35 3.35 2.91
CA VAL A 39 -15.43 3.39 4.38
C VAL A 39 -15.88 2.05 4.95
N TYR A 40 -16.40 1.14 4.12
CA TYR A 40 -16.73 -0.21 4.54
C TYR A 40 -15.60 -1.20 4.32
N ASP A 41 -14.41 -0.73 3.92
CA ASP A 41 -13.25 -1.61 3.79
C ASP A 41 -12.86 -2.14 5.17
N SER A 42 -12.65 -3.45 5.26
CA SER A 42 -12.32 -4.10 6.52
C SER A 42 -11.03 -3.57 7.14
N GLY A 43 -10.09 -3.15 6.33
CA GLY A 43 -8.85 -2.55 6.82
C GLY A 43 -9.11 -1.22 7.49
N PHE A 44 -9.95 -0.39 6.89
CA PHE A 44 -10.30 0.90 7.44
C PHE A 44 -11.15 0.76 8.72
N MET A 45 -12.19 -0.09 8.67
CA MET A 45 -13.10 -0.23 9.80
C MET A 45 -12.54 -1.00 10.97
N LEU A 46 -11.79 -2.06 10.70
CA LEU A 46 -11.41 -3.04 11.72
C LEU A 46 -9.91 -3.29 11.81
N GLY A 47 -9.13 -2.67 10.96
CA GLY A 47 -7.71 -2.97 10.90
C GLY A 47 -7.40 -4.37 10.36
N ASP A 48 -8.32 -4.96 9.60
CA ASP A 48 -8.19 -6.33 9.11
C ASP A 48 -7.39 -6.35 7.81
N GLY A 49 -6.09 -6.38 7.94
CA GLY A 49 -5.20 -6.36 6.78
C GLY A 49 -3.76 -6.56 7.19
N VAL A 50 -2.90 -6.58 6.20
CA VAL A 50 -1.45 -6.67 6.36
C VAL A 50 -0.79 -5.62 5.50
N TRP A 51 0.43 -5.22 5.88
CA TRP A 51 1.13 -4.23 5.09
C TRP A 51 2.65 -4.39 5.24
N GLU A 52 3.36 -3.87 4.25
CA GLU A 52 4.81 -3.82 4.25
C GLU A 52 5.27 -2.48 3.73
N GLY A 53 6.38 -1.98 4.28
CA GLY A 53 7.02 -0.78 3.77
C GLY A 53 8.32 -1.17 3.08
N LEU A 54 8.47 -0.83 1.80
CA LEU A 54 9.63 -1.20 1.03
C LEU A 54 10.34 0.04 0.52
N ARG A 55 11.66 -0.01 0.56
CA ARG A 55 12.48 1.10 0.06
C ARG A 55 12.98 0.79 -1.34
N LEU A 56 12.83 1.74 -2.23
CA LEU A 56 13.39 1.65 -3.57
C LEU A 56 14.74 2.36 -3.59
N HIS A 57 15.77 1.63 -4.02
CA HIS A 57 17.12 2.16 -4.11
C HIS A 57 17.75 1.68 -5.40
N ASN A 58 18.22 2.62 -6.21
CA ASN A 58 18.86 2.32 -7.49
C ASN A 58 18.03 1.37 -8.35
N GLY A 59 16.74 1.64 -8.44
CA GLY A 59 15.84 0.90 -9.31
C GLY A 59 15.36 -0.44 -8.76
N LYS A 60 15.73 -0.80 -7.53
CA LYS A 60 15.34 -2.08 -6.95
C LYS A 60 14.78 -1.90 -5.56
N PHE A 61 13.76 -2.69 -5.25
CA PHE A 61 13.23 -2.74 -3.90
C PHE A 61 14.11 -3.59 -3.01
N ALA A 62 14.54 -3.02 -1.89
CA ALA A 62 15.42 -3.71 -0.96
C ALA A 62 14.65 -4.81 -0.23
N PHE A 63 15.25 -5.99 -0.15
CA PHE A 63 14.71 -7.12 0.62
C PHE A 63 13.27 -7.50 0.23
N ILE A 64 12.96 -7.43 -1.05
CA ILE A 64 11.59 -7.67 -1.50
C ILE A 64 11.09 -9.06 -1.14
N ASP A 65 11.96 -10.07 -1.23
CA ASP A 65 11.54 -11.44 -0.90
C ASP A 65 11.20 -11.58 0.57
N ASP A 66 11.99 -10.98 1.46
CA ASP A 66 11.71 -11.02 2.90
C ASP A 66 10.43 -10.30 3.23
N HIS A 67 10.18 -9.15 2.58
CA HIS A 67 8.95 -8.40 2.78
C HIS A 67 7.74 -9.20 2.32
N LEU A 68 7.83 -9.85 1.17
CA LEU A 68 6.71 -10.65 0.66
C LEU A 68 6.50 -11.90 1.50
N ASP A 69 7.58 -12.53 1.98
CA ASP A 69 7.44 -13.66 2.90
C ASP A 69 6.63 -13.27 4.12
N ARG A 70 6.94 -12.11 4.69
CA ARG A 70 6.24 -11.63 5.89
C ARG A 70 4.79 -11.24 5.59
N LEU A 71 4.56 -10.63 4.43
CA LEU A 71 3.20 -10.25 4.02
C LEU A 71 2.31 -11.50 3.90
N PHE A 72 2.80 -12.53 3.21
CA PHE A 72 2.04 -13.76 3.04
C PHE A 72 1.88 -14.53 4.34
N ALA A 73 2.88 -14.54 5.20
CA ALA A 73 2.78 -15.16 6.52
C ALA A 73 1.73 -14.44 7.38
N GLY A 74 1.72 -13.10 7.34
CA GLY A 74 0.72 -12.32 8.05
C GLY A 74 -0.70 -12.57 7.55
N ALA A 75 -0.88 -12.65 6.24
CA ALA A 75 -2.18 -12.96 5.65
C ALA A 75 -2.66 -14.34 6.08
N LYS A 76 -1.75 -15.32 6.07
CA LYS A 76 -2.09 -16.67 6.51
C LYS A 76 -2.51 -16.69 7.97
N ALA A 77 -1.82 -15.93 8.83
CA ALA A 77 -2.18 -15.86 10.25
C ALA A 77 -3.57 -15.24 10.46
N LEU A 78 -4.01 -14.36 9.55
CA LEU A 78 -5.33 -13.76 9.59
C LEU A 78 -6.36 -14.59 8.81
N ASP A 79 -5.96 -15.74 8.29
CA ASP A 79 -6.81 -16.56 7.44
C ASP A 79 -7.35 -15.76 6.26
N MET A 80 -6.49 -14.98 5.64
CA MET A 80 -6.85 -14.11 4.53
C MET A 80 -6.10 -14.53 3.27
N ASP A 81 -6.84 -14.66 2.17
CA ASP A 81 -6.24 -14.95 0.88
C ASP A 81 -5.98 -13.62 0.18
N ILE A 82 -4.74 -13.36 -0.17
CA ILE A 82 -4.37 -12.12 -0.86
C ILE A 82 -4.96 -12.07 -2.27
N GLY A 83 -5.16 -13.25 -2.87
CA GLY A 83 -5.74 -13.30 -4.21
C GLY A 83 -4.79 -12.94 -5.33
N LYS A 84 -3.51 -12.76 -5.04
CA LYS A 84 -2.47 -12.47 -6.02
C LYS A 84 -1.22 -13.25 -5.68
N THR A 85 -0.45 -13.60 -6.69
CA THR A 85 0.82 -14.28 -6.48
C THR A 85 1.90 -13.29 -6.08
N ARG A 86 3.02 -13.83 -5.57
CA ARG A 86 4.19 -13.01 -5.25
C ARG A 86 4.66 -12.24 -6.48
N GLN A 87 4.66 -12.88 -7.64
CA GLN A 87 5.09 -12.24 -8.87
C GLN A 87 4.15 -11.10 -9.27
N GLU A 88 2.84 -11.31 -9.10
CA GLU A 88 1.87 -10.25 -9.39
C GLU A 88 2.05 -9.05 -8.48
N LEU A 89 2.33 -9.26 -7.19
CA LEU A 89 2.60 -8.17 -6.26
C LEU A 89 3.91 -7.47 -6.59
N THR A 90 4.94 -8.23 -6.94
CA THR A 90 6.22 -7.67 -7.36
C THR A 90 6.04 -6.80 -8.60
N ASP A 91 5.31 -7.30 -9.59
CA ASP A 91 5.05 -6.55 -10.81
C ASP A 91 4.27 -5.27 -10.54
N ALA A 92 3.29 -5.32 -9.63
CA ALA A 92 2.51 -4.14 -9.26
C ALA A 92 3.37 -3.08 -8.57
N LEU A 93 4.29 -3.50 -7.71
CA LEU A 93 5.22 -2.57 -7.05
C LEU A 93 6.10 -1.86 -8.07
N TYR A 94 6.71 -2.60 -8.99
CA TYR A 94 7.56 -2.01 -10.01
C TYR A 94 6.78 -1.18 -11.02
N ALA A 95 5.59 -1.62 -11.40
CA ALA A 95 4.74 -0.84 -12.30
C ALA A 95 4.37 0.51 -11.68
N THR A 96 4.15 0.54 -10.38
CA THR A 96 3.78 1.77 -9.68
C THR A 96 4.93 2.79 -9.71
N VAL A 97 6.15 2.37 -9.36
CA VAL A 97 7.28 3.32 -9.38
C VAL A 97 7.64 3.71 -10.79
N GLU A 98 7.50 2.79 -11.76
CA GLU A 98 7.78 3.09 -13.14
C GLU A 98 6.78 4.10 -13.71
N ALA A 99 5.50 3.96 -13.40
CA ALA A 99 4.47 4.90 -13.82
C ALA A 99 4.70 6.29 -13.24
N ASN A 100 5.42 6.38 -12.11
CA ASN A 100 5.73 7.64 -11.47
C ASN A 100 7.13 8.16 -11.83
N GLY A 101 7.86 7.45 -12.69
CA GLY A 101 9.20 7.85 -13.09
C GLY A 101 10.21 7.87 -11.94
N MET A 102 10.01 7.02 -10.95
CA MET A 102 10.85 7.02 -9.74
C MET A 102 11.77 5.82 -9.74
N THR A 103 13.04 6.05 -9.37
CA THR A 103 14.04 4.98 -9.33
C THR A 103 14.82 4.92 -8.03
N ASP A 104 14.74 5.95 -7.19
CA ASP A 104 15.58 6.01 -6.00
C ASP A 104 14.95 6.89 -4.94
N GLY A 105 15.31 6.65 -3.68
CA GLY A 105 14.84 7.49 -2.59
C GLY A 105 13.34 7.44 -2.37
N VAL A 106 12.73 6.29 -2.62
CA VAL A 106 11.28 6.12 -2.54
C VAL A 106 10.94 5.09 -1.49
N HIS A 107 9.87 5.34 -0.78
CA HIS A 107 9.31 4.38 0.15
C HIS A 107 7.92 3.98 -0.36
N ALA A 108 7.73 2.70 -0.61
CA ALA A 108 6.45 2.18 -1.07
C ALA A 108 5.74 1.48 0.08
N ARG A 109 4.46 1.74 0.21
CA ARG A 109 3.64 1.05 1.19
C ARG A 109 2.69 0.12 0.46
N LEU A 110 2.85 -1.17 0.72
CA LEU A 110 2.02 -2.22 0.15
C LEU A 110 1.01 -2.65 1.20
N MET A 111 -0.26 -2.50 0.91
CA MET A 111 -1.33 -2.86 1.85
C MET A 111 -2.31 -3.81 1.20
N VAL A 112 -2.69 -4.84 1.94
CA VAL A 112 -3.72 -5.77 1.52
C VAL A 112 -4.73 -5.90 2.66
N THR A 113 -6.00 -5.64 2.37
CA THR A 113 -7.07 -5.80 3.35
C THR A 113 -7.97 -6.95 2.93
N ARG A 114 -8.82 -7.40 3.84
CA ARG A 114 -9.81 -8.43 3.51
C ARG A 114 -10.89 -7.91 2.57
N GLY A 115 -10.96 -6.63 2.34
CA GLY A 115 -11.89 -6.02 1.41
C GLY A 115 -13.13 -5.43 2.07
N PRO A 116 -14.05 -4.91 1.25
CA PRO A 116 -15.26 -4.28 1.77
C PRO A 116 -16.18 -5.27 2.49
N LYS A 117 -16.85 -4.80 3.54
CA LYS A 117 -17.84 -5.56 4.25
C LYS A 117 -19.20 -4.91 4.08
N LYS A 118 -20.24 -5.71 4.15
CA LYS A 118 -21.61 -5.19 4.09
C LYS A 118 -21.98 -4.50 5.38
N THR A 119 -21.53 -5.06 6.50
CA THR A 119 -21.74 -4.47 7.82
C THR A 119 -20.49 -4.70 8.67
N PRO A 120 -20.31 -3.94 9.74
CA PRO A 120 -19.12 -4.08 10.59
C PRO A 120 -18.97 -5.42 11.27
N TYR A 121 -20.07 -6.15 11.45
CA TYR A 121 -20.04 -7.39 12.23
C TYR A 121 -20.26 -8.62 11.38
N GLN A 122 -20.12 -8.50 10.06
CA GLN A 122 -20.36 -9.65 9.23
C GLN A 122 -19.20 -10.64 9.37
N ASP A 123 -19.50 -11.92 9.15
CA ASP A 123 -18.51 -12.98 9.17
C ASP A 123 -17.41 -12.67 8.16
N PRO A 124 -16.14 -12.79 8.53
CA PRO A 124 -15.03 -12.52 7.60
C PRO A 124 -15.09 -13.30 6.29
N ARG A 125 -15.72 -14.46 6.30
CA ARG A 125 -15.86 -15.27 5.10
C ARG A 125 -16.77 -14.64 4.04
N LEU A 126 -17.51 -13.62 4.43
CA LEU A 126 -18.44 -12.94 3.54
C LEU A 126 -17.83 -11.68 2.90
N SER A 127 -16.58 -11.41 3.17
CA SER A 127 -15.92 -10.21 2.65
C SER A 127 -15.20 -10.47 1.34
#